data_c529adba1a34ed3e43c7c519162f273e
#
_entry.id   c529adba1a34ed3e43c7c519162f273e
#
_cell.length_a   1.000
_cell.length_b   1.000
_cell.length_c   1.000
_cell.angle_alpha   90.00
_cell.angle_beta   90.00
_cell.angle_gamma   90.00
#
_symmetry.space_group_name_H-M   'P 1'
#
loop_
_entity.id
_entity.type
_entity.pdbx_description
1 polymer ?
#
loop_
_entity_poly.entity_id
_entity_poly.type
_entity_poly.pdbx_seq_one_letter_code
_entity_poly.pdbx_strand_id
1 'polypeptide(L)'
;MNHLSSNTFFQSRFLIFIICFTFSLSTNAQTFVNIESGVLFTGLNNIRSGTNGTLFSLKNDLWTPPSSFLRIRAGFLLNNKYHFSILYAPLKILVTGTMDRNILFDENNFKAKIPLEAVYKFNSYRLTYNRRIINNNNFKFGLGLSAKIRDAGTSLKNKELLSENFSIGFAPLINVLANWNISQKAGMNFLGEGIVASKGRAIDLSISGKYSFTKSLQGNIGYRLLEGGADGTSRYNFIQFHFIFASLNFSFKKIVNRTKH
;
A
#
# COMPACT_ATOMS: atom_id res chain seq x y z
N MET A 1 -10.04 41.35 1.93
CA MET A 1 -11.06 40.28 1.97
C MET A 1 -11.35 39.88 0.55
N ASN A 2 -11.07 38.67 0.15
CA ASN A 2 -11.44 37.93 -1.08
C ASN A 2 -10.28 37.07 -1.63
N HIS A 3 -9.89 36.01 -0.87
CA HIS A 3 -8.98 34.98 -1.42
C HIS A 3 -9.39 33.54 -1.05
N LEU A 4 -10.63 33.29 -0.64
CA LEU A 4 -11.09 31.96 -0.19
C LEU A 4 -12.06 31.24 -1.15
N SER A 5 -12.43 31.83 -2.30
CA SER A 5 -13.47 31.23 -3.15
C SER A 5 -12.97 30.39 -4.35
N SER A 6 -11.68 30.44 -4.70
CA SER A 6 -11.20 29.74 -5.91
C SER A 6 -10.87 28.25 -5.70
N ASN A 7 -10.46 27.84 -4.50
CA ASN A 7 -10.06 26.45 -4.23
C ASN A 7 -11.25 25.47 -4.12
N THR A 8 -12.38 25.91 -3.60
CA THR A 8 -13.58 25.05 -3.48
C THR A 8 -14.24 24.81 -4.83
N PHE A 9 -14.17 25.75 -5.75
CA PHE A 9 -14.72 25.62 -7.11
C PHE A 9 -13.92 24.66 -7.99
N PHE A 10 -12.61 24.61 -7.81
CA PHE A 10 -11.72 23.68 -8.54
C PHE A 10 -11.88 22.25 -8.03
N GLN A 11 -11.99 22.07 -6.72
CA GLN A 11 -12.18 20.74 -6.09
C GLN A 11 -13.54 20.13 -6.48
N SER A 12 -14.61 20.91 -6.53
CA SER A 12 -15.93 20.40 -6.91
C SER A 12 -15.99 19.98 -8.38
N ARG A 13 -15.35 20.71 -9.30
CA ARG A 13 -15.28 20.37 -10.73
C ARG A 13 -14.43 19.13 -10.99
N PHE A 14 -13.34 18.95 -10.23
CA PHE A 14 -12.50 17.77 -10.34
C PHE A 14 -13.22 16.52 -9.83
N LEU A 15 -13.99 16.64 -8.76
CA LEU A 15 -14.83 15.54 -8.23
C LEU A 15 -15.94 15.16 -9.23
N ILE A 16 -16.60 16.14 -9.85
CA ILE A 16 -17.63 15.92 -10.87
C ILE A 16 -17.02 15.26 -12.12
N PHE A 17 -15.81 15.66 -12.53
CA PHE A 17 -15.12 15.05 -13.68
C PHE A 17 -14.76 13.58 -13.42
N ILE A 18 -14.32 13.24 -12.20
CA ILE A 18 -14.05 11.85 -11.79
C ILE A 18 -15.35 11.03 -11.79
N ILE A 19 -16.46 11.59 -11.29
CA ILE A 19 -17.77 10.93 -11.27
C ILE A 19 -18.32 10.73 -12.70
N CYS A 20 -18.19 11.73 -13.58
CA CYS A 20 -18.63 11.63 -14.98
C CYS A 20 -17.76 10.66 -15.81
N PHE A 21 -16.45 10.58 -15.55
CA PHE A 21 -15.56 9.64 -16.24
C PHE A 21 -15.88 8.17 -15.92
N THR A 22 -16.40 7.88 -14.71
CA THR A 22 -16.82 6.54 -14.34
C THR A 22 -18.10 6.08 -15.03
N PHE A 23 -18.94 7.00 -15.50
CA PHE A 23 -20.21 6.66 -16.17
C PHE A 23 -20.08 6.34 -17.66
N SER A 24 -18.97 6.72 -18.30
CA SER A 24 -18.75 6.55 -19.75
C SER A 24 -18.06 5.22 -20.12
N LEU A 25 -17.68 4.38 -19.16
CA LEU A 25 -17.01 3.11 -19.43
C LEU A 25 -17.99 2.09 -19.99
N SER A 26 -17.61 1.57 -21.14
CA SER A 26 -18.25 0.57 -21.99
C SER A 26 -19.06 -0.50 -21.26
N THR A 27 -20.05 -1.03 -21.93
CA THR A 27 -21.08 -2.00 -21.51
C THR A 27 -20.56 -3.30 -20.86
N ASN A 28 -19.24 -3.58 -20.86
CA ASN A 28 -18.64 -4.81 -20.34
C ASN A 28 -17.65 -4.60 -19.18
N ALA A 29 -17.68 -3.47 -18.48
CA ALA A 29 -16.83 -3.22 -17.34
C ALA A 29 -17.48 -3.69 -16.04
N GLN A 30 -16.75 -4.44 -15.22
CA GLN A 30 -17.12 -4.78 -13.85
C GLN A 30 -16.25 -3.94 -12.90
N THR A 31 -16.85 -3.04 -12.14
CA THR A 31 -16.15 -2.26 -11.13
C THR A 31 -16.07 -3.00 -9.81
N PHE A 32 -15.07 -2.67 -9.00
CA PHE A 32 -14.92 -3.27 -7.67
C PHE A 32 -14.27 -2.29 -6.69
N VAL A 33 -14.54 -2.53 -5.40
CA VAL A 33 -13.85 -1.91 -4.27
C VAL A 33 -13.44 -3.01 -3.32
N ASN A 34 -12.18 -3.01 -2.90
CA ASN A 34 -11.65 -3.90 -1.88
C ASN A 34 -11.15 -3.06 -0.70
N ILE A 35 -11.58 -3.43 0.50
CA ILE A 35 -11.15 -2.84 1.76
C ILE A 35 -10.45 -3.94 2.55
N GLU A 36 -9.19 -3.72 2.91
CA GLU A 36 -8.33 -4.66 3.63
C GLU A 36 -7.84 -4.01 4.93
N SER A 37 -7.95 -4.72 6.04
CA SER A 37 -7.48 -4.29 7.36
C SER A 37 -7.04 -5.50 8.19
N GLY A 38 -6.35 -5.24 9.30
CA GLY A 38 -5.86 -6.28 10.20
C GLY A 38 -4.72 -5.79 11.06
N VAL A 39 -3.78 -6.68 11.35
CA VAL A 39 -2.62 -6.41 12.22
C VAL A 39 -1.34 -6.52 11.43
N LEU A 40 -0.46 -5.55 11.65
CA LEU A 40 0.89 -5.48 11.12
C LEU A 40 1.90 -5.77 12.22
N PHE A 41 2.89 -6.59 11.90
CA PHE A 41 4.07 -6.88 12.71
C PHE A 41 5.31 -6.40 11.96
N THR A 42 6.16 -5.62 12.63
CA THR A 42 7.43 -5.16 12.06
C THR A 42 8.48 -6.26 12.23
N GLY A 43 8.98 -6.82 11.14
CA GLY A 43 10.12 -7.74 11.11
C GLY A 43 11.45 -6.98 11.10
N LEU A 44 11.55 -5.98 10.24
CA LEU A 44 12.74 -5.13 10.09
C LEU A 44 12.30 -3.67 9.86
N ASN A 45 13.00 -2.72 10.50
CA ASN A 45 12.89 -1.30 10.19
C ASN A 45 14.20 -0.60 10.56
N ASN A 46 15.17 -0.65 9.64
CA ASN A 46 16.50 -0.06 9.81
C ASN A 46 16.58 1.24 9.04
N ILE A 47 17.06 2.27 9.70
CA ILE A 47 17.11 3.63 9.16
C ILE A 47 18.44 4.31 9.47
N ARG A 48 18.89 5.15 8.54
CA ARG A 48 19.94 6.15 8.70
C ARG A 48 19.51 7.42 7.99
N SER A 49 19.64 8.56 8.64
CA SER A 49 19.36 9.89 8.08
C SER A 49 20.58 10.79 8.20
N GLY A 50 20.95 11.42 7.10
CA GLY A 50 22.20 12.16 6.97
C GLY A 50 23.37 11.30 6.47
N THR A 51 24.34 11.92 5.81
CA THR A 51 25.52 11.21 5.25
C THR A 51 26.34 10.53 6.34
N ASN A 52 26.48 11.19 7.50
CA ASN A 52 27.18 10.70 8.69
C ASN A 52 26.20 10.19 9.77
N GLY A 53 24.93 10.03 9.43
CA GLY A 53 23.90 9.63 10.37
C GLY A 53 24.13 8.24 10.95
N THR A 54 23.67 8.03 12.18
CA THR A 54 23.76 6.72 12.84
C THR A 54 22.76 5.75 12.23
N LEU A 55 23.22 4.56 11.86
CA LEU A 55 22.33 3.44 11.50
C LEU A 55 21.74 2.82 12.78
N PHE A 56 20.42 2.75 12.86
CA PHE A 56 19.71 2.11 13.97
C PHE A 56 18.42 1.45 13.51
N SER A 57 17.87 0.58 14.37
CA SER A 57 16.68 -0.19 14.09
C SER A 57 15.50 0.27 14.95
N LEU A 58 14.43 0.74 14.33
CA LEU A 58 13.20 1.02 15.08
C LEU A 58 12.59 -0.25 15.70
N LYS A 59 12.92 -1.42 15.17
CA LYS A 59 12.40 -2.69 15.66
C LYS A 59 13.23 -3.28 16.79
N ASN A 60 14.57 -3.22 16.68
CA ASN A 60 15.46 -3.92 17.60
C ASN A 60 16.01 -3.01 18.71
N ASP A 61 16.24 -1.74 18.41
CA ASP A 61 16.78 -0.77 19.35
C ASP A 61 15.66 -0.04 20.14
N LEU A 62 14.42 -0.05 19.62
CA LEU A 62 13.23 0.54 20.24
C LEU A 62 12.09 -0.47 20.29
N TRP A 63 11.06 -0.18 21.04
CA TRP A 63 9.89 -1.03 21.10
C TRP A 63 8.86 -0.63 20.04
N THR A 64 8.61 -1.52 19.09
CA THR A 64 7.63 -1.35 18.01
C THR A 64 6.43 -2.29 18.25
N PRO A 65 5.28 -1.78 18.66
CA PRO A 65 4.09 -2.61 18.89
C PRO A 65 3.49 -3.10 17.57
N PRO A 66 2.72 -4.20 17.60
CA PRO A 66 1.80 -4.53 16.53
C PRO A 66 0.87 -3.34 16.24
N SER A 67 0.59 -3.06 15.00
CA SER A 67 -0.18 -1.88 14.58
C SER A 67 -1.32 -2.27 13.65
N SER A 68 -2.45 -1.57 13.74
CA SER A 68 -3.52 -1.70 12.76
C SER A 68 -3.15 -1.01 11.46
N PHE A 69 -3.76 -1.43 10.36
CA PHE A 69 -3.57 -0.82 9.06
C PHE A 69 -4.88 -0.80 8.26
N LEU A 70 -4.90 0.03 7.21
CA LEU A 70 -5.98 0.11 6.25
C LEU A 70 -5.40 0.18 4.84
N ARG A 71 -6.02 -0.58 3.91
CA ARG A 71 -5.72 -0.52 2.48
C ARG A 71 -7.04 -0.50 1.72
N ILE A 72 -7.19 0.42 0.80
CA ILE A 72 -8.37 0.55 -0.04
C ILE A 72 -7.91 0.47 -1.49
N ARG A 73 -8.49 -0.48 -2.23
CA ARG A 73 -8.25 -0.65 -3.66
C ARG A 73 -9.57 -0.53 -4.40
N ALA A 74 -9.63 0.34 -5.39
CA ALA A 74 -10.77 0.45 -6.30
C ALA A 74 -10.31 0.26 -7.73
N GLY A 75 -11.18 -0.26 -8.59
CA GLY A 75 -10.81 -0.48 -9.98
C GLY A 75 -11.94 -1.07 -10.82
N PHE A 76 -11.55 -1.49 -12.01
CA PHE A 76 -12.46 -2.14 -12.94
C PHE A 76 -11.77 -3.22 -13.75
N LEU A 77 -12.57 -4.18 -14.18
CA LEU A 77 -12.19 -5.27 -15.06
C LEU A 77 -12.95 -5.10 -16.38
N LEU A 78 -12.21 -4.80 -17.45
CA LEU A 78 -12.75 -4.59 -18.76
C LEU A 78 -12.68 -5.91 -19.57
N ASN A 79 -13.79 -6.28 -20.22
CA ASN A 79 -13.91 -7.47 -21.07
C ASN A 79 -13.45 -8.76 -20.36
N ASN A 80 -13.57 -8.84 -19.03
CA ASN A 80 -13.08 -9.94 -18.21
C ASN A 80 -11.57 -10.26 -18.42
N LYS A 81 -10.79 -9.33 -18.95
CA LYS A 81 -9.39 -9.54 -19.37
C LYS A 81 -8.44 -8.46 -18.84
N TYR A 82 -8.83 -7.20 -18.88
CA TYR A 82 -7.97 -6.08 -18.53
C TYR A 82 -8.37 -5.51 -17.17
N HIS A 83 -7.49 -5.61 -16.21
CA HIS A 83 -7.71 -5.12 -14.84
C HIS A 83 -6.94 -3.81 -14.63
N PHE A 84 -7.67 -2.80 -14.20
CA PHE A 84 -7.12 -1.50 -13.79
C PHE A 84 -7.53 -1.23 -12.36
N SER A 85 -6.60 -0.74 -11.55
CA SER A 85 -6.92 -0.35 -10.16
C SER A 85 -6.02 0.72 -9.63
N ILE A 86 -6.56 1.47 -8.67
CA ILE A 86 -5.82 2.38 -7.80
C ILE A 86 -5.82 1.81 -6.39
N LEU A 87 -4.73 2.03 -5.66
CA LEU A 87 -4.58 1.65 -4.26
C LEU A 87 -4.18 2.86 -3.44
N TYR A 88 -4.84 3.03 -2.30
CA TYR A 88 -4.42 3.89 -1.20
C TYR A 88 -4.17 3.05 0.05
N ALA A 89 -2.97 3.14 0.61
CA ALA A 89 -2.53 2.36 1.77
C ALA A 89 -1.72 3.24 2.72
N PRO A 90 -2.40 4.02 3.58
CA PRO A 90 -1.74 4.81 4.61
C PRO A 90 -1.24 3.93 5.73
N LEU A 91 -0.08 4.25 6.28
CA LEU A 91 0.49 3.58 7.45
C LEU A 91 1.28 4.56 8.30
N LYS A 92 1.02 4.55 9.60
CA LYS A 92 1.83 5.18 10.64
C LYS A 92 2.06 4.17 11.76
N ILE A 93 3.31 4.06 12.21
CA ILE A 93 3.71 3.21 13.33
C ILE A 93 4.36 4.12 14.37
N LEU A 94 3.81 4.12 15.58
CA LEU A 94 4.39 4.79 16.72
C LEU A 94 5.35 3.83 17.42
N VAL A 95 6.57 4.30 17.66
CA VAL A 95 7.66 3.54 18.27
C VAL A 95 8.19 4.34 19.45
N THR A 96 8.41 3.68 20.59
CA THR A 96 8.93 4.34 21.79
C THR A 96 10.07 3.53 22.40
N GLY A 97 10.92 4.18 23.17
CA GLY A 97 11.99 3.49 23.91
C GLY A 97 13.12 4.41 24.29
N THR A 98 14.24 3.81 24.66
CA THR A 98 15.50 4.49 24.95
C THR A 98 16.63 3.80 24.18
N MET A 99 17.61 4.58 23.77
CA MET A 99 18.79 4.07 23.07
C MET A 99 19.99 4.01 24.06
N ASP A 100 20.79 2.96 23.96
CA ASP A 100 22.01 2.83 24.79
C ASP A 100 23.20 3.63 24.25
N ARG A 101 23.04 4.25 23.07
CA ARG A 101 24.07 5.06 22.41
C ARG A 101 23.45 6.36 21.86
N ASN A 102 24.31 7.35 21.63
CA ASN A 102 23.89 8.56 20.92
C ASN A 102 23.51 8.26 19.48
N ILE A 103 22.47 8.94 18.99
CA ILE A 103 21.96 8.80 17.64
C ILE A 103 22.06 10.14 16.91
N LEU A 104 22.90 10.21 15.90
CA LEU A 104 22.92 11.32 14.95
C LEU A 104 21.85 11.05 13.88
N PHE A 105 20.80 11.85 13.87
CA PHE A 105 19.69 11.76 12.94
C PHE A 105 19.41 13.12 12.33
N ASP A 106 19.64 13.27 11.02
CA ASP A 106 19.44 14.48 10.25
C ASP A 106 20.06 15.72 10.93
N GLU A 107 21.37 15.66 11.22
CA GLU A 107 22.20 16.68 11.90
C GLU A 107 21.92 16.88 13.40
N ASN A 108 20.86 16.31 13.95
CA ASN A 108 20.51 16.37 15.37
C ASN A 108 21.07 15.18 16.14
N ASN A 109 21.75 15.46 17.27
CA ASN A 109 22.32 14.43 18.12
C ASN A 109 21.41 14.11 19.31
N PHE A 110 20.71 13.00 19.25
CA PHE A 110 19.88 12.46 20.34
C PHE A 110 20.75 11.69 21.32
N LYS A 111 20.82 12.17 22.57
CA LYS A 111 21.64 11.57 23.62
C LYS A 111 21.12 10.19 24.06
N ALA A 112 22.04 9.33 24.44
CA ALA A 112 21.74 8.02 25.01
C ALA A 112 20.88 8.12 26.28
N LYS A 113 20.10 7.06 26.55
CA LYS A 113 19.28 6.87 27.76
C LYS A 113 18.18 7.94 27.99
N ILE A 114 17.92 8.79 27.00
CA ILE A 114 16.77 9.72 27.02
C ILE A 114 15.60 9.04 26.30
N PRO A 115 14.36 9.06 26.86
CA PRO A 115 13.19 8.53 26.19
C PRO A 115 12.96 9.18 24.81
N LEU A 116 12.74 8.33 23.81
CA LEU A 116 12.51 8.71 22.42
C LEU A 116 11.12 8.23 21.97
N GLU A 117 10.48 9.06 21.18
CA GLU A 117 9.34 8.71 20.35
C GLU A 117 9.78 8.77 18.88
N ALA A 118 9.46 7.74 18.12
CA ALA A 118 9.62 7.76 16.67
C ALA A 118 8.28 7.48 16.01
N VAL A 119 7.98 8.22 14.94
CA VAL A 119 6.85 7.96 14.07
C VAL A 119 7.39 7.52 12.72
N TYR A 120 7.16 6.26 12.38
CA TYR A 120 7.45 5.76 11.04
C TYR A 120 6.20 5.89 10.17
N LYS A 121 6.29 6.69 9.10
CA LYS A 121 5.23 6.89 8.12
C LYS A 121 5.57 6.13 6.85
N PHE A 122 4.56 5.44 6.27
CA PHE A 122 4.72 4.72 5.01
C PHE A 122 3.40 4.69 4.23
N ASN A 123 3.10 5.76 3.52
CA ASN A 123 1.93 5.81 2.64
C ASN A 123 2.30 5.26 1.26
N SER A 124 1.44 4.43 0.70
CA SER A 124 1.61 3.86 -0.64
C SER A 124 0.40 4.16 -1.50
N TYR A 125 0.66 4.78 -2.65
CA TYR A 125 -0.31 5.02 -3.71
C TYR A 125 0.13 4.22 -4.93
N ARG A 126 -0.79 3.49 -5.57
CA ARG A 126 -0.46 2.69 -6.74
C ARG A 126 -1.51 2.83 -7.82
N LEU A 127 -1.06 2.89 -9.05
CA LEU A 127 -1.85 2.68 -10.26
C LEU A 127 -1.40 1.37 -10.88
N THR A 128 -2.31 0.41 -11.04
CA THR A 128 -1.99 -0.93 -11.53
C THR A 128 -2.76 -1.22 -12.82
N TYR A 129 -2.05 -1.73 -13.81
CA TYR A 129 -2.59 -2.41 -14.98
C TYR A 129 -2.16 -3.87 -14.97
N ASN A 130 -3.11 -4.78 -15.18
CA ASN A 130 -2.82 -6.21 -15.29
C ASN A 130 -3.69 -6.83 -16.40
N ARG A 131 -3.07 -7.68 -17.22
CA ARG A 131 -3.75 -8.43 -18.28
C ARG A 131 -3.85 -9.89 -17.88
N ARG A 132 -5.06 -10.43 -17.84
CA ARG A 132 -5.27 -11.86 -17.67
C ARG A 132 -4.77 -12.61 -18.90
N ILE A 133 -3.81 -13.52 -18.69
CA ILE A 133 -3.21 -14.41 -19.69
C ILE A 133 -3.96 -15.73 -19.68
N ILE A 134 -4.23 -16.29 -18.48
CA ILE A 134 -5.06 -17.45 -18.29
C ILE A 134 -6.39 -16.98 -17.68
N ASN A 135 -7.51 -17.38 -18.26
CA ASN A 135 -8.81 -16.93 -17.80
C ASN A 135 -9.86 -18.04 -18.00
N ASN A 136 -9.76 -19.10 -17.21
CA ASN A 136 -10.74 -20.19 -17.18
C ASN A 136 -11.53 -20.16 -15.85
N ASN A 137 -12.49 -21.07 -15.69
CA ASN A 137 -13.38 -21.09 -14.53
C ASN A 137 -12.64 -21.38 -13.22
N ASN A 138 -11.62 -22.24 -13.26
CA ASN A 138 -10.91 -22.68 -12.06
C ASN A 138 -9.69 -21.83 -11.75
N PHE A 139 -9.00 -21.30 -12.77
CA PHE A 139 -7.77 -20.58 -12.59
C PHE A 139 -7.70 -19.33 -13.48
N LYS A 140 -7.31 -18.22 -12.89
CA LYS A 140 -7.07 -16.97 -13.59
C LYS A 140 -5.69 -16.47 -13.22
N PHE A 141 -4.89 -16.17 -14.23
CA PHE A 141 -3.53 -15.67 -14.06
C PHE A 141 -3.32 -14.43 -14.93
N GLY A 142 -2.72 -13.41 -14.37
CA GLY A 142 -2.44 -12.18 -15.08
C GLY A 142 -1.09 -11.60 -14.72
N LEU A 143 -0.49 -10.94 -15.71
CA LEU A 143 0.74 -10.17 -15.58
C LEU A 143 0.48 -8.71 -15.93
N GLY A 144 1.23 -7.81 -15.28
CA GLY A 144 1.06 -6.39 -15.49
C GLY A 144 2.14 -5.55 -14.85
N LEU A 145 1.85 -4.26 -14.76
CA LEU A 145 2.72 -3.26 -14.20
C LEU A 145 1.96 -2.40 -13.18
N SER A 146 2.67 -1.94 -12.18
CA SER A 146 2.17 -0.97 -11.21
C SER A 146 3.13 0.22 -11.10
N ALA A 147 2.58 1.43 -11.16
CA ALA A 147 3.29 2.65 -10.79
C ALA A 147 3.03 2.91 -9.31
N LYS A 148 4.06 2.84 -8.48
CA LYS A 148 4.00 3.05 -7.03
C LYS A 148 4.62 4.39 -6.66
N ILE A 149 3.86 5.23 -5.97
CA ILE A 149 4.37 6.39 -5.25
C ILE A 149 4.41 6.02 -3.77
N ARG A 150 5.57 6.21 -3.14
CA ARG A 150 5.79 6.02 -1.71
C ARG A 150 6.06 7.37 -1.06
N ASP A 151 5.25 7.77 -0.09
CA ASP A 151 5.49 8.89 0.80
C ASP A 151 5.84 8.32 2.18
N ALA A 152 7.13 8.31 2.52
CA ALA A 152 7.63 7.62 3.69
C ALA A 152 8.76 8.38 4.37
N GLY A 153 8.93 8.12 5.67
CA GLY A 153 10.01 8.68 6.46
C GLY A 153 9.81 8.45 7.95
N THR A 154 10.72 9.02 8.70
CA THR A 154 10.73 8.91 10.15
C THR A 154 10.83 10.30 10.78
N SER A 155 10.02 10.52 11.81
CA SER A 155 10.16 11.61 12.79
C SER A 155 10.72 11.01 14.07
N LEU A 156 11.74 11.63 14.64
CA LEU A 156 12.36 11.25 15.90
C LEU A 156 12.26 12.43 16.86
N LYS A 157 11.72 12.19 18.07
CA LYS A 157 11.44 13.22 19.06
C LYS A 157 11.85 12.80 20.45
N ASN A 158 12.38 13.75 21.23
CA ASN A 158 12.48 13.68 22.69
C ASN A 158 11.94 14.99 23.31
N LYS A 159 12.22 15.25 24.59
CA LYS A 159 11.74 16.48 25.26
C LYS A 159 12.33 17.78 24.68
N GLU A 160 13.52 17.72 24.08
CA GLU A 160 14.31 18.88 23.65
C GLU A 160 14.40 19.03 22.14
N LEU A 161 14.35 17.89 21.41
CA LEU A 161 14.64 17.83 19.98
C LEU A 161 13.49 17.16 19.22
N LEU A 162 13.20 17.68 18.04
CA LEU A 162 12.38 17.06 17.00
C LEU A 162 13.18 17.09 15.70
N SER A 163 13.30 15.94 15.05
CA SER A 163 13.92 15.83 13.74
C SER A 163 13.07 14.95 12.83
N GLU A 164 12.88 15.36 11.58
CA GLU A 164 12.01 14.71 10.63
C GLU A 164 12.72 14.52 9.30
N ASN A 165 12.64 13.32 8.76
CA ASN A 165 13.20 12.99 7.47
C ASN A 165 12.19 12.19 6.62
N PHE A 166 11.46 12.90 5.76
CA PHE A 166 10.46 12.35 4.85
C PHE A 166 10.90 12.44 3.39
N SER A 167 10.44 11.52 2.57
CA SER A 167 10.71 11.53 1.13
C SER A 167 9.59 10.90 0.33
N ILE A 168 9.40 11.41 -0.87
CA ILE A 168 8.54 10.80 -1.88
C ILE A 168 9.44 10.03 -2.85
N GLY A 169 9.08 8.77 -3.11
CA GLY A 169 9.78 7.91 -4.03
C GLY A 169 8.82 7.31 -5.05
N PHE A 170 9.31 7.10 -6.26
CA PHE A 170 8.61 6.40 -7.33
C PHE A 170 9.27 5.04 -7.59
N ALA A 171 8.45 4.00 -7.81
CA ALA A 171 8.93 2.68 -8.20
C ALA A 171 7.96 2.04 -9.22
N PRO A 172 8.44 1.72 -10.44
CA PRO A 172 7.71 0.84 -11.33
C PRO A 172 7.83 -0.59 -10.80
N LEU A 173 6.70 -1.33 -10.73
CA LEU A 173 6.69 -2.69 -10.22
C LEU A 173 6.13 -3.63 -11.29
N ILE A 174 6.68 -4.84 -11.39
CA ILE A 174 6.02 -5.94 -12.07
C ILE A 174 4.88 -6.41 -11.16
N ASN A 175 3.71 -6.68 -11.77
CA ASN A 175 2.51 -7.12 -11.05
C ASN A 175 2.08 -8.50 -11.53
N VAL A 176 1.81 -9.39 -10.59
CA VAL A 176 1.30 -10.75 -10.81
C VAL A 176 0.02 -10.94 -10.02
N LEU A 177 -1.04 -11.39 -10.68
CA LEU A 177 -2.30 -11.76 -10.04
C LEU A 177 -2.63 -13.21 -10.38
N ALA A 178 -2.93 -14.02 -9.37
CA ALA A 178 -3.45 -15.35 -9.57
C ALA A 178 -4.68 -15.59 -8.69
N ASN A 179 -5.71 -16.19 -9.27
CA ASN A 179 -6.92 -16.57 -8.55
C ASN A 179 -7.22 -18.03 -8.87
N TRP A 180 -7.31 -18.85 -7.86
CA TRP A 180 -7.68 -20.25 -7.97
C TRP A 180 -9.04 -20.49 -7.30
N ASN A 181 -10.04 -20.94 -8.07
CA ASN A 181 -11.34 -21.34 -7.56
C ASN A 181 -11.28 -22.84 -7.26
N ILE A 182 -11.33 -23.19 -5.98
CA ILE A 182 -11.37 -24.60 -5.53
C ILE A 182 -12.81 -25.13 -5.63
N SER A 183 -13.78 -24.24 -5.38
CA SER A 183 -15.20 -24.52 -5.54
C SER A 183 -15.93 -23.29 -6.10
N GLN A 184 -17.27 -23.36 -6.22
CA GLN A 184 -18.08 -22.21 -6.64
C GLN A 184 -18.01 -21.03 -5.66
N LYS A 185 -17.76 -21.29 -4.37
CA LYS A 185 -17.73 -20.26 -3.34
C LYS A 185 -16.35 -20.02 -2.74
N ALA A 186 -15.47 -21.03 -2.73
CA ALA A 186 -14.18 -20.99 -2.06
C ALA A 186 -13.01 -21.06 -3.04
N GLY A 187 -11.90 -20.44 -2.66
CA GLY A 187 -10.68 -20.46 -3.47
C GLY A 187 -9.54 -19.72 -2.79
N MET A 188 -8.50 -19.43 -3.57
CA MET A 188 -7.31 -18.71 -3.12
C MET A 188 -6.99 -17.55 -4.06
N ASN A 189 -6.41 -16.50 -3.52
CA ASN A 189 -5.86 -15.39 -4.27
C ASN A 189 -4.37 -15.24 -3.95
N PHE A 190 -3.60 -14.91 -4.97
CA PHE A 190 -2.22 -14.47 -4.86
C PHE A 190 -2.07 -13.12 -5.57
N LEU A 191 -1.37 -12.19 -4.92
CA LEU A 191 -0.91 -10.94 -5.51
C LEU A 191 0.56 -10.79 -5.23
N GLY A 192 1.35 -10.55 -6.27
CA GLY A 192 2.76 -10.21 -6.18
C GLY A 192 3.04 -8.92 -6.93
N GLU A 193 3.74 -7.99 -6.28
CA GLU A 193 4.25 -6.78 -6.92
C GLU A 193 5.69 -6.60 -6.49
N GLY A 194 6.60 -6.35 -7.43
CA GLY A 194 7.98 -6.17 -7.05
C GLY A 194 8.90 -5.65 -8.13
N ILE A 195 10.01 -5.10 -7.66
CA ILE A 195 11.20 -4.74 -8.44
C ILE A 195 12.44 -4.87 -7.56
N VAL A 196 13.54 -5.25 -8.18
CA VAL A 196 14.88 -5.22 -7.59
C VAL A 196 15.77 -4.38 -8.48
N ALA A 197 16.49 -3.44 -7.89
CA ALA A 197 17.44 -2.55 -8.54
C ALA A 197 18.75 -2.49 -7.73
N SER A 198 19.82 -1.96 -8.30
CA SER A 198 21.17 -1.93 -7.67
C SER A 198 21.20 -1.23 -6.31
N LYS A 199 20.38 -0.20 -6.10
CA LYS A 199 20.35 0.60 -4.86
C LYS A 199 19.14 0.33 -3.97
N GLY A 200 18.28 -0.64 -4.33
CA GLY A 200 17.11 -0.91 -3.53
C GLY A 200 16.16 -1.93 -4.13
N ARG A 201 15.15 -2.28 -3.36
CA ARG A 201 14.10 -3.20 -3.79
C ARG A 201 12.75 -2.80 -3.22
N ALA A 202 11.69 -3.26 -3.86
CA ALA A 202 10.33 -3.14 -3.35
C ALA A 202 9.58 -4.42 -3.70
N ILE A 203 9.08 -5.12 -2.70
CA ILE A 203 8.38 -6.40 -2.82
C ILE A 203 7.11 -6.31 -1.97
N ASP A 204 5.98 -6.71 -2.53
CA ASP A 204 4.69 -6.80 -1.85
C ASP A 204 4.01 -8.09 -2.32
N LEU A 205 4.01 -9.12 -1.46
CA LEU A 205 3.45 -10.42 -1.74
C LEU A 205 2.29 -10.70 -0.80
N SER A 206 1.16 -11.20 -1.32
CA SER A 206 0.07 -11.65 -0.47
C SER A 206 -0.56 -12.94 -0.99
N ILE A 207 -0.97 -13.77 -0.04
CA ILE A 207 -1.76 -14.98 -0.28
C ILE A 207 -2.98 -14.95 0.65
N SER A 208 -4.14 -15.32 0.14
CA SER A 208 -5.36 -15.35 0.94
C SER A 208 -6.31 -16.46 0.49
N GLY A 209 -7.01 -17.05 1.44
CA GLY A 209 -8.24 -17.77 1.22
C GLY A 209 -9.37 -16.81 0.94
N LYS A 210 -10.24 -17.14 0.00
CA LYS A 210 -11.42 -16.35 -0.36
C LYS A 210 -12.70 -17.15 -0.19
N TYR A 211 -13.78 -16.45 0.17
CA TYR A 211 -15.12 -17.00 0.20
C TYR A 211 -16.14 -16.01 -0.38
N SER A 212 -16.92 -16.46 -1.36
CA SER A 212 -17.95 -15.66 -2.02
C SER A 212 -19.27 -15.83 -1.28
N PHE A 213 -19.68 -14.82 -0.53
CA PHE A 213 -20.99 -14.79 0.17
C PHE A 213 -22.12 -14.65 -0.83
N THR A 214 -21.94 -13.76 -1.80
CA THR A 214 -22.87 -13.51 -2.90
C THR A 214 -22.10 -13.35 -4.22
N LYS A 215 -22.80 -13.10 -5.32
CA LYS A 215 -22.16 -12.79 -6.62
C LYS A 215 -21.41 -11.44 -6.60
N SER A 216 -21.74 -10.56 -5.64
CA SER A 216 -21.16 -9.21 -5.54
C SER A 216 -20.28 -9.00 -4.31
N LEU A 217 -20.32 -9.89 -3.31
CA LEU A 217 -19.57 -9.77 -2.06
C LEU A 217 -18.71 -10.99 -1.82
N GLN A 218 -17.41 -10.76 -1.64
CA GLN A 218 -16.41 -11.76 -1.31
C GLN A 218 -15.61 -11.32 -0.08
N GLY A 219 -15.40 -12.21 0.87
CA GLY A 219 -14.46 -12.05 1.98
C GLY A 219 -13.15 -12.78 1.70
N ASN A 220 -12.05 -12.23 2.23
CA ASN A 220 -10.76 -12.90 2.19
C ASN A 220 -10.08 -12.79 3.56
N ILE A 221 -9.29 -13.82 3.92
CA ILE A 221 -8.39 -13.82 5.07
C ILE A 221 -7.03 -14.29 4.57
N GLY A 222 -5.96 -13.61 4.97
CA GLY A 222 -4.66 -13.94 4.42
C GLY A 222 -3.48 -13.32 5.13
N TYR A 223 -2.33 -13.54 4.52
CA TYR A 223 -1.03 -13.02 4.92
C TYR A 223 -0.41 -12.20 3.80
N ARG A 224 0.28 -11.11 4.19
CA ARG A 224 1.04 -10.25 3.29
C ARG A 224 2.43 -9.99 3.85
N LEU A 225 3.41 -10.05 2.98
CA LEU A 225 4.78 -9.59 3.20
C LEU A 225 5.01 -8.32 2.37
N LEU A 226 5.37 -7.24 3.03
CA LEU A 226 5.85 -6.02 2.40
C LEU A 226 7.30 -5.81 2.80
N GLU A 227 8.19 -5.86 1.83
CA GLU A 227 9.61 -5.66 2.05
C GLU A 227 10.15 -4.64 1.06
N GLY A 228 11.11 -3.86 1.49
CA GLY A 228 11.80 -2.98 0.58
C GLY A 228 12.57 -1.88 1.27
N GLY A 229 13.30 -1.17 0.45
CA GLY A 229 14.12 -0.06 0.89
C GLY A 229 15.07 0.39 -0.17
N ALA A 230 15.86 1.39 0.18
CA ALA A 230 16.93 1.90 -0.65
C ALA A 230 18.12 2.28 0.22
N ASP A 231 19.32 2.07 -0.32
CA ASP A 231 20.58 2.55 0.22
C ASP A 231 21.07 3.72 -0.64
N GLY A 232 20.80 4.92 -0.17
CA GLY A 232 21.28 6.15 -0.77
C GLY A 232 22.41 6.77 0.06
N THR A 233 23.15 7.72 -0.53
CA THR A 233 24.28 8.39 0.13
C THR A 233 23.89 9.05 1.45
N SER A 234 22.75 9.78 1.46
CA SER A 234 22.27 10.50 2.64
C SER A 234 21.15 9.78 3.40
N ARG A 235 20.64 8.67 2.87
CA ARG A 235 19.53 7.94 3.47
C ARG A 235 19.65 6.45 3.24
N TYR A 236 19.50 5.70 4.32
CA TYR A 236 19.31 4.27 4.32
C TYR A 236 17.97 3.97 4.97
N ASN A 237 17.11 3.22 4.30
CA ASN A 237 15.84 2.79 4.87
C ASN A 237 15.47 1.43 4.29
N PHE A 238 15.43 0.40 5.13
CA PHE A 238 14.94 -0.93 4.79
C PHE A 238 13.91 -1.40 5.79
N ILE A 239 12.80 -1.87 5.29
CA ILE A 239 11.66 -2.37 6.07
C ILE A 239 11.30 -3.79 5.66
N GLN A 240 10.76 -4.53 6.62
CA GLN A 240 10.02 -5.77 6.39
C GLN A 240 8.81 -5.77 7.31
N PHE A 241 7.63 -5.81 6.73
CA PHE A 241 6.36 -5.82 7.42
C PHE A 241 5.56 -7.08 7.08
N HIS A 242 5.03 -7.70 8.11
CA HIS A 242 4.18 -8.89 8.05
C HIS A 242 2.76 -8.51 8.45
N PHE A 243 1.79 -8.78 7.58
CA PHE A 243 0.39 -8.44 7.83
C PHE A 243 -0.43 -9.72 7.90
N ILE A 244 -1.25 -9.84 8.93
CA ILE A 244 -2.37 -10.76 8.97
C ILE A 244 -3.62 -9.92 8.69
N PHE A 245 -4.36 -10.26 7.66
CA PHE A 245 -5.45 -9.41 7.19
C PHE A 245 -6.75 -10.16 6.93
N ALA A 246 -7.85 -9.42 7.05
CA ALA A 246 -9.13 -9.71 6.44
C ALA A 246 -9.48 -8.63 5.43
N SER A 247 -10.21 -8.97 4.38
CA SER A 247 -10.70 -7.99 3.41
C SER A 247 -12.08 -8.34 2.89
N LEU A 248 -12.80 -7.28 2.48
CA LEU A 248 -14.07 -7.38 1.78
C LEU A 248 -13.92 -6.81 0.37
N ASN A 249 -14.35 -7.56 -0.61
CA ASN A 249 -14.35 -7.15 -2.00
C ASN A 249 -15.80 -7.04 -2.50
N PHE A 250 -16.19 -5.84 -2.86
CA PHE A 250 -17.49 -5.51 -3.44
C PHE A 250 -17.33 -5.36 -4.95
N SER A 251 -18.10 -6.12 -5.72
CA SER A 251 -18.07 -6.10 -7.17
C SER A 251 -19.43 -5.65 -7.72
N PHE A 252 -19.40 -4.66 -8.60
CA PHE A 252 -20.59 -4.10 -9.20
C PHE A 252 -20.59 -4.42 -10.69
N LYS A 253 -21.59 -5.16 -11.17
CA LYS A 253 -21.84 -5.37 -12.59
C LYS A 253 -22.85 -4.35 -13.09
N LYS A 254 -22.55 -3.67 -14.19
CA LYS A 254 -23.57 -2.88 -14.87
C LYS A 254 -24.58 -3.86 -15.48
N ILE A 255 -25.84 -3.77 -15.06
CA ILE A 255 -26.94 -4.51 -15.69
C ILE A 255 -27.19 -3.81 -17.01
N VAL A 256 -26.79 -4.43 -18.11
CA VAL A 256 -27.22 -3.97 -19.44
C VAL A 256 -28.61 -4.54 -19.68
N ASN A 257 -29.64 -3.71 -19.54
CA ASN A 257 -30.96 -4.01 -20.07
C ASN A 257 -30.83 -4.16 -21.58
N ARG A 258 -30.79 -5.37 -22.10
CA ARG A 258 -31.03 -5.62 -23.52
C ARG A 258 -32.51 -5.28 -23.75
N THR A 259 -32.79 -4.08 -24.20
CA THR A 259 -34.03 -3.80 -24.93
C THR A 259 -34.01 -4.69 -26.18
N LYS A 260 -34.81 -5.73 -26.16
CA LYS A 260 -35.11 -6.51 -27.35
C LYS A 260 -35.89 -5.54 -28.29
N HIS A 261 -35.27 -5.16 -29.39
CA HIS A 261 -35.95 -4.67 -30.59
C HIS A 261 -36.35 -5.83 -31.45
#